data_ba12c08be2bdb8d096fc0563f40073fa
#
_entry.id   ba12c08be2bdb8d096fc0563f40073fa
#
_cell.length_a   1.000
_cell.length_b   1.000
_cell.length_c   1.000
_cell.angle_alpha   90.00
_cell.angle_beta   90.00
_cell.angle_gamma   90.00
#
_symmetry.space_group_name_H-M   'P 1'
#
loop_
_entity.id
_entity.type
_entity.pdbx_description
1 polymer ?
#
loop_
_entity_poly.entity_id
_entity_poly.type
_entity_poly.pdbx_seq_one_letter_code
_entity_poly.pdbx_strand_id
1 'polypeptide(L)'
;TVPVGEDQLPHLELARELARRFNYIYSPVFPEPQAKLSKVTVLPGTDGRKMSKSYGNTIQMSDPPERIREAVKSMVTDPARIHKSDPGHPDVCTVFAYQSAFAPEAAEGRRGECEGARIGCVACKRQLADTLISVLAPIHERRRQLEATPGLIESIIDDGAMRARPMAARTLEEVRSAMKI
;
A
#
# COMPACT_ATOMS: atom_id res chain seq x y z
N THR A 1 10.76 6.85 -13.31
CA THR A 1 10.56 5.79 -12.30
C THR A 1 9.13 5.86 -11.78
N VAL A 2 8.45 4.71 -11.70
CA VAL A 2 7.05 4.60 -11.29
C VAL A 2 6.97 3.73 -10.04
N PRO A 3 6.61 4.26 -8.87
CA PRO A 3 6.39 3.46 -7.67
C PRO A 3 5.09 2.67 -7.82
N VAL A 4 5.20 1.34 -7.83
CA VAL A 4 4.08 0.43 -8.08
C VAL A 4 4.16 -0.83 -7.21
N GLY A 5 3.02 -1.47 -6.97
CA GLY A 5 2.96 -2.84 -6.49
C GLY A 5 3.31 -3.84 -7.59
N GLU A 6 3.65 -5.05 -7.21
CA GLU A 6 4.02 -6.12 -8.13
C GLU A 6 2.90 -6.46 -9.12
N ASP A 7 1.64 -6.35 -8.69
CA ASP A 7 0.45 -6.56 -9.51
C ASP A 7 0.29 -5.56 -10.66
N GLN A 8 1.03 -4.44 -10.65
CA GLN A 8 1.04 -3.41 -11.68
C GLN A 8 2.15 -3.60 -12.74
N LEU A 9 3.06 -4.57 -12.56
CA LEU A 9 4.13 -4.82 -13.52
C LEU A 9 3.64 -5.12 -14.94
N PRO A 10 2.56 -5.91 -15.15
CA PRO A 10 2.03 -6.13 -16.51
C PRO A 10 1.57 -4.83 -17.20
N HIS A 11 0.96 -3.90 -16.45
CA HIS A 11 0.54 -2.61 -17.00
C HIS A 11 1.74 -1.72 -17.35
N LEU A 12 2.79 -1.79 -16.53
CA LEU A 12 4.03 -1.06 -16.80
C LEU A 12 4.75 -1.60 -18.03
N GLU A 13 4.74 -2.93 -18.24
CA GLU A 13 5.33 -3.52 -19.44
C GLU A 13 4.55 -3.12 -20.72
N LEU A 14 3.23 -3.07 -20.65
CA LEU A 14 2.42 -2.53 -21.75
C LEU A 14 2.79 -1.07 -22.05
N ALA A 15 2.98 -0.24 -21.02
CA ALA A 15 3.40 1.15 -21.19
C ALA A 15 4.79 1.26 -21.85
N ARG A 16 5.74 0.37 -21.50
CA ARG A 16 7.06 0.29 -22.14
C ARG A 16 6.94 -0.07 -23.62
N GLU A 17 6.13 -1.07 -23.93
CA GLU A 17 5.93 -1.52 -25.31
C GLU A 17 5.33 -0.37 -26.16
N LEU A 18 4.36 0.36 -25.65
CA LEU A 18 3.80 1.53 -26.32
C LEU A 18 4.86 2.62 -26.54
N ALA A 19 5.69 2.90 -25.52
CA ALA A 19 6.76 3.88 -25.64
C ALA A 19 7.80 3.47 -26.69
N ARG A 20 8.26 2.22 -26.66
CA ARG A 20 9.20 1.65 -27.66
C ARG A 20 8.63 1.73 -29.07
N ARG A 21 7.36 1.34 -29.23
CA ARG A 21 6.71 1.33 -30.54
C ARG A 21 6.54 2.74 -31.11
N PHE A 22 6.13 3.70 -30.27
CA PHE A 22 6.07 5.11 -30.67
C PHE A 22 7.44 5.62 -31.12
N ASN A 23 8.46 5.41 -30.29
CA ASN A 23 9.82 5.85 -30.54
C ASN A 23 10.42 5.24 -31.81
N TYR A 24 10.07 3.98 -32.13
CA TYR A 24 10.50 3.31 -33.34
C TYR A 24 9.82 3.84 -34.59
N ILE A 25 8.49 4.10 -34.53
CA ILE A 25 7.71 4.54 -35.70
C ILE A 25 7.99 6.01 -36.05
N TYR A 26 8.15 6.86 -35.03
CA TYR A 26 8.24 8.30 -35.21
C TYR A 26 9.63 8.86 -34.86
N SER A 27 9.90 9.07 -33.58
CA SER A 27 11.21 9.48 -33.06
C SER A 27 11.27 9.27 -31.55
N PRO A 28 12.49 9.25 -30.93
CA PRO A 28 12.64 9.08 -29.48
C PRO A 28 12.06 10.27 -28.70
N VAL A 29 10.86 10.11 -28.15
CA VAL A 29 10.16 11.07 -27.30
C VAL A 29 9.94 10.53 -25.89
N PHE A 30 9.51 9.26 -25.77
CA PHE A 30 9.13 8.68 -24.51
C PHE A 30 10.26 7.88 -23.86
N PRO A 31 10.68 8.24 -22.61
CA PRO A 31 11.55 7.37 -21.84
C PRO A 31 10.79 6.10 -21.41
N GLU A 32 11.48 4.96 -21.36
CA GLU A 32 10.88 3.73 -20.86
C GLU A 32 10.66 3.83 -19.35
N PRO A 33 9.42 3.61 -18.86
CA PRO A 33 9.13 3.67 -17.44
C PRO A 33 9.78 2.52 -16.68
N GLN A 34 10.39 2.82 -15.52
CA GLN A 34 11.04 1.84 -14.66
C GLN A 34 10.24 1.64 -13.38
N ALA A 35 9.99 0.38 -12.99
CA ALA A 35 9.31 0.06 -11.74
C ALA A 35 10.20 0.37 -10.52
N LYS A 36 9.59 0.92 -9.48
CA LYS A 36 10.15 0.97 -8.13
C LYS A 36 9.21 0.22 -7.20
N LEU A 37 9.58 -1.01 -6.88
CA LEU A 37 8.79 -1.87 -6.01
C LEU A 37 9.02 -1.54 -4.53
N SER A 38 7.99 -1.78 -3.72
CA SER A 38 8.08 -1.79 -2.25
C SER A 38 8.79 -3.06 -1.78
N LYS A 39 9.41 -3.01 -0.58
CA LYS A 39 9.93 -4.21 0.10
C LYS A 39 8.81 -5.17 0.49
N VAL A 40 7.63 -4.65 0.82
CA VAL A 40 6.43 -5.45 1.07
C VAL A 40 5.60 -5.43 -0.21
N THR A 41 5.55 -6.56 -0.90
CA THR A 41 4.94 -6.66 -2.22
C THR A 41 3.43 -6.86 -2.16
N VAL A 42 2.94 -7.64 -1.19
CA VAL A 42 1.52 -7.98 -1.03
C VAL A 42 1.16 -8.07 0.45
N LEU A 43 0.02 -7.49 0.84
CA LEU A 43 -0.63 -7.72 2.12
C LEU A 43 -1.95 -8.45 1.89
N PRO A 44 -2.25 -9.52 2.64
CA PRO A 44 -3.55 -10.18 2.57
C PRO A 44 -4.65 -9.29 3.15
N GLY A 45 -5.89 -9.51 2.74
CA GLY A 45 -7.06 -8.94 3.42
C GLY A 45 -7.22 -9.49 4.83
N THR A 46 -8.09 -8.87 5.64
CA THR A 46 -8.34 -9.30 7.03
C THR A 46 -8.84 -10.74 7.14
N ASP A 47 -9.39 -11.27 6.06
CA ASP A 47 -9.89 -12.64 5.90
C ASP A 47 -8.85 -13.62 5.31
N GLY A 48 -7.60 -13.18 5.12
CA GLY A 48 -6.51 -13.96 4.54
C GLY A 48 -6.52 -14.08 3.02
N ARG A 49 -7.59 -13.61 2.34
CA ARG A 49 -7.68 -13.59 0.88
C ARG A 49 -7.01 -12.34 0.30
N LYS A 50 -6.99 -12.23 -1.03
CA LYS A 50 -6.57 -10.99 -1.71
C LYS A 50 -7.38 -9.81 -1.19
N MET A 51 -6.68 -8.74 -0.80
CA MET A 51 -7.32 -7.50 -0.34
C MET A 51 -8.17 -6.89 -1.46
N SER A 52 -9.43 -6.56 -1.16
CA SER A 52 -10.34 -5.91 -2.11
C SER A 52 -11.39 -5.07 -1.38
N LYS A 53 -11.69 -3.89 -1.92
CA LYS A 53 -12.77 -3.04 -1.40
C LYS A 53 -14.13 -3.74 -1.47
N SER A 54 -14.38 -4.52 -2.54
CA SER A 54 -15.64 -5.25 -2.72
C SER A 54 -15.86 -6.39 -1.72
N TYR A 55 -14.78 -6.91 -1.13
CA TYR A 55 -14.87 -7.95 -0.09
C TYR A 55 -14.99 -7.37 1.32
N GLY A 56 -14.81 -6.07 1.50
CA GLY A 56 -14.83 -5.44 2.82
C GLY A 56 -13.70 -5.89 3.76
N ASN A 57 -12.65 -6.50 3.22
CA ASN A 57 -11.53 -7.09 3.95
C ASN A 57 -10.30 -6.17 4.02
N THR A 58 -10.52 -4.86 3.90
CA THR A 58 -9.46 -3.85 3.90
C THR A 58 -9.39 -3.11 5.24
N ILE A 59 -8.20 -2.63 5.59
CA ILE A 59 -7.99 -1.55 6.55
C ILE A 59 -7.59 -0.33 5.74
N GLN A 60 -8.39 0.73 5.81
CA GLN A 60 -8.12 1.97 5.07
C GLN A 60 -7.22 2.89 5.88
N MET A 61 -6.37 3.65 5.20
CA MET A 61 -5.50 4.65 5.85
C MET A 61 -6.31 5.76 6.54
N SER A 62 -7.58 5.92 6.19
CA SER A 62 -8.51 6.89 6.79
C SER A 62 -9.36 6.31 7.91
N ASP A 63 -9.26 5.00 8.20
CA ASP A 63 -10.07 4.38 9.23
C ASP A 63 -9.71 4.92 10.62
N PRO A 64 -10.71 5.28 11.44
CA PRO A 64 -10.45 5.72 12.80
C PRO A 64 -9.93 4.55 13.66
N PRO A 65 -9.28 4.86 14.81
CA PRO A 65 -8.68 3.83 15.68
C PRO A 65 -9.63 2.70 16.08
N GLU A 66 -10.91 3.01 16.31
CA GLU A 66 -11.93 2.03 16.69
C GLU A 66 -12.17 1.02 15.54
N ARG A 67 -12.26 1.54 14.31
CA ARG A 67 -12.45 0.71 13.12
C ARG A 67 -11.24 -0.18 12.85
N ILE A 68 -10.02 0.35 13.05
CA ILE A 68 -8.78 -0.43 12.95
C ILE A 68 -8.78 -1.57 13.98
N ARG A 69 -9.16 -1.30 15.23
CA ARG A 69 -9.25 -2.33 16.28
C ARG A 69 -10.26 -3.42 15.93
N GLU A 70 -11.43 -3.05 15.42
CA GLU A 70 -12.46 -4.01 14.97
C GLU A 70 -11.95 -4.88 13.81
N ALA A 71 -11.36 -4.26 12.79
CA ALA A 71 -10.81 -4.97 11.64
C ALA A 71 -9.71 -5.95 12.05
N VAL A 72 -8.78 -5.53 12.89
CA VAL A 72 -7.70 -6.40 13.40
C VAL A 72 -8.26 -7.52 14.30
N LYS A 73 -9.29 -7.22 15.12
CA LYS A 73 -9.95 -8.25 15.95
C LYS A 73 -10.54 -9.35 15.08
N SER A 74 -11.12 -9.03 13.93
CA SER A 74 -11.71 -9.98 13.00
C SER A 74 -10.70 -10.72 12.10
N MET A 75 -9.42 -10.30 12.07
CA MET A 75 -8.41 -10.93 11.22
C MET A 75 -8.31 -12.43 11.45
N VAL A 76 -8.18 -13.19 10.35
CA VAL A 76 -7.88 -14.62 10.39
C VAL A 76 -6.46 -14.80 10.92
N THR A 77 -6.31 -15.75 11.84
CA THR A 77 -5.02 -16.20 12.37
C THR A 77 -4.74 -17.62 11.89
N ASP A 78 -3.70 -18.24 12.41
CA ASP A 78 -3.38 -19.63 12.14
C ASP A 78 -4.56 -20.56 12.50
N PRO A 79 -5.16 -21.25 11.52
CA PRO A 79 -6.30 -22.13 11.77
C PRO A 79 -5.93 -23.42 12.54
N ALA A 80 -4.65 -23.80 12.53
CA ALA A 80 -4.18 -24.97 13.26
C ALA A 80 -4.03 -24.71 14.77
N ARG A 81 -3.99 -23.43 15.19
CA ARG A 81 -3.84 -23.04 16.59
C ARG A 81 -5.20 -22.89 17.27
N ILE A 82 -5.64 -23.93 17.99
CA ILE A 82 -6.94 -23.98 18.66
C ILE A 82 -6.85 -23.41 20.08
N HIS A 83 -5.83 -23.79 20.83
CA HIS A 83 -5.63 -23.34 22.20
C HIS A 83 -4.47 -22.34 22.31
N LYS A 84 -4.50 -21.52 23.38
CA LYS A 84 -3.41 -20.56 23.65
C LYS A 84 -2.06 -21.25 23.86
N SER A 85 -2.08 -22.48 24.40
CA SER A 85 -0.90 -23.32 24.67
C SER A 85 -0.31 -23.97 23.42
N ASP A 86 -1.03 -23.95 22.30
CA ASP A 86 -0.56 -24.57 21.06
C ASP A 86 0.49 -23.69 20.40
N PRO A 87 1.58 -24.26 19.86
CA PRO A 87 2.50 -23.53 18.98
C PRO A 87 1.74 -22.90 17.82
N GLY A 88 2.10 -21.68 17.46
CA GLY A 88 1.54 -21.02 16.30
C GLY A 88 2.43 -21.14 15.07
N HIS A 89 1.85 -20.91 13.89
CA HIS A 89 2.53 -20.93 12.60
C HIS A 89 2.44 -19.53 11.97
N PRO A 90 3.42 -18.63 12.24
CA PRO A 90 3.42 -17.25 11.76
C PRO A 90 3.26 -17.12 10.24
N ASP A 91 3.83 -18.03 9.46
CA ASP A 91 3.87 -17.97 8.00
C ASP A 91 2.47 -18.08 7.34
N VAL A 92 1.49 -18.65 8.03
CA VAL A 92 0.09 -18.73 7.56
C VAL A 92 -0.84 -17.73 8.26
N CYS A 93 -0.28 -16.87 9.12
CA CYS A 93 -1.04 -15.95 9.97
C CYS A 93 -1.11 -14.56 9.35
N THR A 94 -2.33 -14.10 9.00
CA THR A 94 -2.55 -12.74 8.47
C THR A 94 -2.04 -11.66 9.42
N VAL A 95 -2.24 -11.82 10.72
CA VAL A 95 -1.75 -10.87 11.75
C VAL A 95 -0.23 -10.75 11.72
N PHE A 96 0.48 -11.86 11.56
CA PHE A 96 1.94 -11.84 11.48
C PHE A 96 2.46 -11.20 10.19
N ALA A 97 1.79 -11.41 9.07
CA ALA A 97 2.12 -10.73 7.82
C ALA A 97 2.08 -9.20 7.97
N TYR A 98 1.05 -8.68 8.66
CA TYR A 98 0.96 -7.25 8.96
C TYR A 98 2.02 -6.79 9.96
N GLN A 99 2.33 -7.58 11.00
CA GLN A 99 3.40 -7.23 11.94
C GLN A 99 4.77 -7.13 11.24
N SER A 100 5.07 -8.08 10.36
CA SER A 100 6.31 -8.07 9.58
C SER A 100 6.42 -6.86 8.65
N ALA A 101 5.28 -6.37 8.15
CA ALA A 101 5.24 -5.20 7.28
C ALA A 101 5.37 -3.87 8.03
N PHE A 102 4.72 -3.74 9.20
CA PHE A 102 4.57 -2.47 9.91
C PHE A 102 5.44 -2.34 11.18
N ALA A 103 6.01 -3.43 11.66
CA ALA A 103 6.95 -3.47 12.78
C ALA A 103 8.05 -4.54 12.55
N PRO A 104 8.84 -4.43 11.46
CA PRO A 104 9.82 -5.45 11.08
C PRO A 104 10.86 -5.71 12.18
N GLU A 105 11.21 -4.69 12.98
CA GLU A 105 12.19 -4.82 14.07
C GLU A 105 11.68 -5.76 15.19
N ALA A 106 10.37 -5.81 15.40
CA ALA A 106 9.75 -6.67 16.42
C ALA A 106 9.31 -8.04 15.86
N ALA A 107 9.33 -8.22 14.54
CA ALA A 107 8.75 -9.39 13.90
C ALA A 107 9.42 -10.70 14.30
N GLU A 108 10.78 -10.74 14.38
CA GLU A 108 11.51 -11.95 14.75
C GLU A 108 11.22 -12.36 16.20
N GLY A 109 11.21 -11.41 17.13
CA GLY A 109 10.81 -11.67 18.52
C GLY A 109 9.38 -12.18 18.60
N ARG A 110 8.47 -11.62 17.82
CA ARG A 110 7.08 -12.04 17.72
C ARG A 110 6.92 -13.45 17.16
N ARG A 111 7.71 -13.81 16.15
CA ARG A 111 7.78 -15.16 15.61
C ARG A 111 8.10 -16.15 16.73
N GLY A 112 9.19 -15.94 17.45
CA GLY A 112 9.60 -16.83 18.55
C GLY A 112 8.59 -16.92 19.69
N GLU A 113 7.86 -15.83 20.02
CA GLU A 113 6.77 -15.86 21.00
C GLU A 113 5.56 -16.67 20.52
N CYS A 114 5.22 -16.58 19.23
CA CYS A 114 4.11 -17.29 18.63
C CYS A 114 4.38 -18.80 18.56
N GLU A 115 5.53 -19.18 18.00
CA GLU A 115 5.98 -20.58 17.87
C GLU A 115 6.17 -21.24 19.22
N GLY A 116 6.66 -20.50 20.22
CA GLY A 116 6.82 -20.97 21.60
C GLY A 116 5.56 -20.88 22.44
N ALA A 117 4.38 -20.58 21.89
CA ALA A 117 3.10 -20.41 22.59
C ALA A 117 3.13 -19.38 23.75
N ARG A 118 4.10 -18.45 23.74
CA ARG A 118 4.28 -17.43 24.80
C ARG A 118 3.32 -16.25 24.65
N ILE A 119 2.73 -16.05 23.46
CA ILE A 119 1.71 -15.04 23.21
C ILE A 119 0.43 -15.67 22.65
N GLY A 120 -0.74 -15.25 23.14
CA GLY A 120 -2.04 -15.65 22.57
C GLY A 120 -2.46 -14.73 21.42
N CYS A 121 -3.27 -15.25 20.46
CA CYS A 121 -3.71 -14.52 19.28
C CYS A 121 -4.45 -13.20 19.62
N VAL A 122 -5.21 -13.16 20.70
CA VAL A 122 -5.92 -11.94 21.14
C VAL A 122 -4.94 -10.83 21.54
N ALA A 123 -3.90 -11.17 22.31
CA ALA A 123 -2.86 -10.22 22.72
C ALA A 123 -2.04 -9.75 21.49
N CYS A 124 -1.70 -10.69 20.59
CA CYS A 124 -1.00 -10.42 19.35
C CYS A 124 -1.78 -9.43 18.45
N LYS A 125 -3.09 -9.65 18.27
CA LYS A 125 -3.99 -8.75 17.54
C LYS A 125 -4.06 -7.35 18.17
N ARG A 126 -4.15 -7.27 19.50
CA ARG A 126 -4.18 -5.97 20.20
C ARG A 126 -2.92 -5.17 19.91
N GLN A 127 -1.75 -5.79 20.01
CA GLN A 127 -0.47 -5.14 19.72
C GLN A 127 -0.37 -4.72 18.25
N LEU A 128 -0.85 -5.53 17.30
CA LEU A 128 -0.91 -5.11 15.90
C LEU A 128 -1.81 -3.88 15.71
N ALA A 129 -2.98 -3.86 16.35
CA ALA A 129 -3.88 -2.72 16.26
C ALA A 129 -3.23 -1.43 16.78
N ASP A 130 -2.53 -1.50 17.92
CA ASP A 130 -1.82 -0.35 18.49
C ASP A 130 -0.66 0.10 17.59
N THR A 131 0.06 -0.84 16.97
CA THR A 131 1.09 -0.54 15.97
C THR A 131 0.50 0.20 14.76
N LEU A 132 -0.58 -0.32 14.17
CA LEU A 132 -1.22 0.30 13.00
C LEU A 132 -1.75 1.70 13.32
N ILE A 133 -2.38 1.88 14.48
CA ILE A 133 -2.87 3.19 14.94
C ILE A 133 -1.70 4.17 15.09
N SER A 134 -0.60 3.75 15.67
CA SER A 134 0.60 4.58 15.83
C SER A 134 1.21 4.98 14.48
N VAL A 135 1.32 4.03 13.54
CA VAL A 135 1.84 4.28 12.18
C VAL A 135 0.94 5.25 11.40
N LEU A 136 -0.38 5.14 11.57
CA LEU A 136 -1.35 5.98 10.86
C LEU A 136 -1.62 7.33 11.55
N ALA A 137 -1.25 7.49 12.83
CA ALA A 137 -1.50 8.72 13.58
C ALA A 137 -0.99 10.01 12.89
N PRO A 138 0.23 10.09 12.35
CA PRO A 138 0.70 11.29 11.67
C PRO A 138 -0.07 11.56 10.36
N ILE A 139 -0.57 10.53 9.69
CA ILE A 139 -1.40 10.68 8.48
C ILE A 139 -2.77 11.25 8.86
N HIS A 140 -3.40 10.72 9.91
CA HIS A 140 -4.67 11.23 10.44
C HIS A 140 -4.56 12.67 10.90
N GLU A 141 -3.45 13.02 11.58
CA GLU A 141 -3.21 14.41 12.00
C GLU A 141 -3.07 15.34 10.81
N ARG A 142 -2.28 14.95 9.80
CA ARG A 142 -2.13 15.74 8.59
C ARG A 142 -3.44 15.91 7.83
N ARG A 143 -4.24 14.86 7.76
CA ARG A 143 -5.58 14.91 7.17
C ARG A 143 -6.48 15.91 7.89
N ARG A 144 -6.55 15.86 9.21
CA ARG A 144 -7.34 16.81 10.01
C ARG A 144 -6.93 18.27 9.77
N GLN A 145 -5.63 18.55 9.68
CA GLN A 145 -5.11 19.88 9.38
C GLN A 145 -5.56 20.37 7.99
N LEU A 146 -5.52 19.50 6.98
CA LEU A 146 -5.97 19.82 5.63
C LEU A 146 -7.49 20.07 5.58
N GLU A 147 -8.27 19.22 6.23
CA GLU A 147 -9.74 19.34 6.30
C GLU A 147 -10.20 20.57 7.11
N ALA A 148 -9.41 21.00 8.10
CA ALA A 148 -9.73 22.17 8.93
C ALA A 148 -9.53 23.52 8.21
N THR A 149 -8.88 23.54 7.04
CA THR A 149 -8.56 24.78 6.32
C THR A 149 -9.40 24.82 5.01
N PRO A 150 -10.51 25.59 4.99
CA PRO A 150 -11.35 25.70 3.80
C PRO A 150 -10.56 26.22 2.58
N GLY A 151 -10.76 25.60 1.42
CA GLY A 151 -10.13 26.00 0.16
C GLY A 151 -8.66 25.55 0.00
N LEU A 152 -8.03 24.98 1.04
CA LEU A 152 -6.62 24.60 0.96
C LEU A 152 -6.41 23.42 0.00
N ILE A 153 -7.31 22.43 0.00
CA ILE A 153 -7.21 21.26 -0.89
C ILE A 153 -7.34 21.70 -2.34
N GLU A 154 -8.32 22.55 -2.64
CA GLU A 154 -8.54 23.14 -3.96
C GLU A 154 -7.31 23.92 -4.43
N SER A 155 -6.76 24.77 -3.56
CA SER A 155 -5.53 25.52 -3.86
C SER A 155 -4.33 24.62 -4.17
N ILE A 156 -4.15 23.52 -3.43
CA ILE A 156 -3.07 22.54 -3.69
C ILE A 156 -3.26 21.88 -5.05
N ILE A 157 -4.51 21.53 -5.41
CA ILE A 157 -4.83 20.91 -6.71
C ILE A 157 -4.55 21.89 -7.83
N ASP A 158 -5.00 23.13 -7.71
CA ASP A 158 -4.82 24.18 -8.71
C ASP A 158 -3.33 24.52 -8.94
N ASP A 159 -2.56 24.69 -7.85
CA ASP A 159 -1.11 24.90 -7.93
C ASP A 159 -0.40 23.70 -8.59
N GLY A 160 -0.78 22.48 -8.20
CA GLY A 160 -0.28 21.25 -8.81
C GLY A 160 -0.58 21.19 -10.32
N ALA A 161 -1.80 21.53 -10.72
CA ALA A 161 -2.22 21.57 -12.12
C ALA A 161 -1.46 22.64 -12.91
N MET A 162 -1.28 23.85 -12.34
CA MET A 162 -0.49 24.92 -12.97
C MET A 162 0.96 24.49 -13.23
N ARG A 163 1.58 23.76 -12.29
CA ARG A 163 2.97 23.25 -12.45
C ARG A 163 3.06 22.10 -13.44
N ALA A 164 2.08 21.21 -13.47
CA ALA A 164 2.08 20.03 -14.35
C ALA A 164 1.79 20.39 -15.81
N ARG A 165 0.91 21.37 -16.05
CA ARG A 165 0.45 21.77 -17.40
C ARG A 165 1.58 22.12 -18.38
N PRO A 166 2.58 22.96 -18.03
CA PRO A 166 3.68 23.26 -18.94
C PRO A 166 4.52 22.04 -19.31
N MET A 167 4.73 21.11 -18.37
CA MET A 167 5.47 19.88 -18.63
C MET A 167 4.72 18.97 -19.59
N ALA A 168 3.41 18.78 -19.36
CA ALA A 168 2.56 17.99 -20.25
C ALA A 168 2.44 18.63 -21.65
N ALA A 169 2.30 19.96 -21.73
CA ALA A 169 2.22 20.69 -23.00
C ALA A 169 3.51 20.51 -23.83
N ARG A 170 4.68 20.62 -23.21
CA ARG A 170 5.96 20.38 -23.89
C ARG A 170 6.05 18.97 -24.47
N THR A 171 5.73 17.93 -23.65
CA THR A 171 5.75 16.55 -24.13
C THR A 171 4.76 16.34 -25.29
N LEU A 172 3.57 16.95 -25.19
CA LEU A 172 2.58 16.85 -26.26
C LEU A 172 3.03 17.53 -27.55
N GLU A 173 3.75 18.66 -27.47
CA GLU A 173 4.35 19.35 -28.62
C GLU A 173 5.44 18.49 -29.26
N GLU A 174 6.32 17.87 -28.47
CA GLU A 174 7.33 16.91 -28.94
C GLU A 174 6.68 15.73 -29.68
N VAL A 175 5.58 15.18 -29.14
CA VAL A 175 4.79 14.09 -29.76
C VAL A 175 4.20 14.56 -31.11
N ARG A 176 3.53 15.71 -31.15
CA ARG A 176 2.94 16.23 -32.38
C ARG A 176 3.99 16.52 -33.47
N SER A 177 5.11 17.09 -33.06
CA SER A 177 6.24 17.34 -33.97
C SER A 177 6.80 16.03 -34.53
N ALA A 178 6.96 14.99 -33.70
CA ALA A 178 7.40 13.69 -34.14
C ALA A 178 6.44 13.05 -35.15
N MET A 179 5.14 13.19 -34.93
CA MET A 179 4.07 12.70 -35.81
C MET A 179 3.81 13.59 -37.06
N LYS A 180 4.40 14.79 -37.09
CA LYS A 180 4.20 15.82 -38.16
C LYS A 180 2.75 16.28 -38.27
N ILE A 181 2.05 16.51 -37.13
CA ILE A 181 0.69 17.02 -37.02
C ILE A 181 0.61 18.25 -36.12
#